data_38ad534da606ed844ee7331c5309fb86
#
_entry.id   38ad534da606ed844ee7331c5309fb86
#
_cell.length_a   1.000
_cell.length_b   1.000
_cell.length_c   1.000
_cell.angle_alpha   90.00
_cell.angle_beta   90.00
_cell.angle_gamma   90.00
#
_symmetry.space_group_name_H-M   'P 1'
#
loop_
_entity.id
_entity.type
_entity.pdbx_description
1 polymer ?
#
loop_
_entity_poly.entity_id
_entity_poly.type
_entity_poly.pdbx_seq_one_letter_code
_entity_poly.pdbx_strand_id
1 'polypeptide(L)'
;MKQLEKLRDRIIQRVDVNLRRFDFDVPGFLKYYVPLNKMIKYYALYGITPHHPLHYQFNYSNLAGSNLLGRCKVDNSILYKCDIRGDELKSSGDVLHYEGTDIPLDYDETILIKDSFLIKTLVHNCSHNPENPELFLIKNTVSSAYVNIHGSWTEGCFLNPFSTVDLTSLHGCAVGTFAYLQVGELWHEQIPPGQIWVKAEDQFDFKYNYPVKVLKKYIDFHPDRRPTGIFIDFLESRKEDFQDVFNVVHFSNPVAVPKSASLSPYAVVKPKTRIADNVLIAQHAYIESSVLGKGANAQEHCYIIDSKLKGNNVTAHGAKLIDVVLENNVFVGFNSFLRGTFEFPLRVGEGVIVMPHTIIDMQASLTIPPGHLVWGLIRKPQDLKEHSIALEDLAKVKDKLNVGAMEFAGNGKAFVDAFRHRIDHILDANGAYYDGKKNRGHAQRTQHIAYNIIQPHPLGVKKGVYPTIDIRS
;
A
#
# COMPACT_ATOMS: atom_id res chain seq x y z
N MET A 1 -21.28 11.76 20.23
CA MET A 1 -19.83 11.61 20.47
C MET A 1 -19.49 10.60 21.55
N LYS A 2 -20.23 10.50 22.66
CA LYS A 2 -19.90 9.58 23.78
C LYS A 2 -19.67 8.10 23.36
N GLN A 3 -20.42 7.59 22.37
CA GLN A 3 -20.23 6.21 21.90
C GLN A 3 -18.98 6.06 21.02
N LEU A 4 -18.68 7.03 20.17
CA LEU A 4 -17.44 7.02 19.36
C LEU A 4 -16.19 7.11 20.26
N GLU A 5 -16.23 7.93 21.29
CA GLU A 5 -15.15 8.05 22.28
C GLU A 5 -14.93 6.72 23.01
N LYS A 6 -16.00 6.11 23.54
CA LYS A 6 -15.94 4.79 24.17
C LYS A 6 -15.42 3.69 23.24
N LEU A 7 -15.82 3.74 21.97
CA LEU A 7 -15.34 2.79 20.95
C LEU A 7 -13.83 2.93 20.75
N ARG A 8 -13.34 4.18 20.55
CA ARG A 8 -11.91 4.47 20.40
C ARG A 8 -11.11 3.97 21.59
N ASP A 9 -11.54 4.35 22.80
CA ASP A 9 -10.80 4.05 24.03
C ASP A 9 -10.75 2.54 24.30
N ARG A 10 -11.85 1.82 24.02
CA ARG A 10 -11.90 0.37 24.11
C ARG A 10 -10.91 -0.32 23.17
N ILE A 11 -10.85 0.12 21.91
CA ILE A 11 -9.91 -0.45 20.92
C ILE A 11 -8.48 -0.19 21.36
N ILE A 12 -8.14 1.05 21.72
CA ILE A 12 -6.79 1.42 22.15
C ILE A 12 -6.37 0.59 23.36
N GLN A 13 -7.22 0.51 24.39
CA GLN A 13 -6.95 -0.28 25.60
C GLN A 13 -6.74 -1.77 25.27
N ARG A 14 -7.53 -2.32 24.35
CA ARG A 14 -7.40 -3.73 23.97
C ARG A 14 -6.06 -4.04 23.30
N VAL A 15 -5.62 -3.18 22.38
CA VAL A 15 -4.33 -3.34 21.70
C VAL A 15 -3.16 -3.11 22.66
N ASP A 16 -3.27 -2.13 23.55
CA ASP A 16 -2.29 -1.85 24.59
C ASP A 16 -2.06 -3.07 25.50
N VAL A 17 -3.15 -3.71 25.96
CA VAL A 17 -3.08 -4.96 26.73
C VAL A 17 -2.42 -6.10 25.95
N ASN A 18 -2.70 -6.23 24.65
CA ASN A 18 -2.09 -7.26 23.83
C ASN A 18 -0.57 -7.08 23.69
N LEU A 19 -0.10 -5.83 23.67
CA LEU A 19 1.32 -5.49 23.44
C LEU A 19 2.11 -5.20 24.73
N ARG A 20 1.49 -5.33 25.90
CA ARG A 20 2.12 -5.02 27.20
C ARG A 20 3.46 -5.72 27.46
N ARG A 21 3.67 -6.88 26.85
CA ARG A 21 4.93 -7.63 26.94
C ARG A 21 6.14 -6.90 26.36
N PHE A 22 5.90 -5.93 25.46
CA PHE A 22 6.94 -5.14 24.80
C PHE A 22 7.17 -3.78 25.47
N ASP A 23 6.47 -3.49 26.57
CA ASP A 23 6.44 -2.15 27.17
C ASP A 23 6.08 -1.06 26.13
N PHE A 24 5.06 -1.34 25.31
CA PHE A 24 4.66 -0.52 24.17
C PHE A 24 3.44 0.33 24.52
N ASP A 25 3.61 1.66 24.56
CA ASP A 25 2.58 2.65 24.95
C ASP A 25 1.67 3.01 23.75
N VAL A 26 0.66 2.20 23.47
CA VAL A 26 -0.32 2.47 22.42
C VAL A 26 -1.06 3.81 22.62
N PRO A 27 -1.56 4.15 23.82
CA PRO A 27 -2.20 5.43 24.09
C PRO A 27 -1.30 6.64 23.74
N GLY A 28 -0.04 6.62 24.15
CA GLY A 28 0.91 7.69 23.88
C GLY A 28 1.13 7.94 22.39
N PHE A 29 1.23 6.89 21.60
CA PHE A 29 1.37 6.99 20.16
C PHE A 29 0.14 7.60 19.45
N LEU A 30 -1.05 7.47 20.02
CA LEU A 30 -2.31 7.92 19.41
C LEU A 30 -2.85 9.24 19.94
N LYS A 31 -2.35 9.75 21.05
CA LYS A 31 -2.86 10.94 21.74
C LYS A 31 -3.08 12.16 20.86
N TYR A 32 -2.19 12.43 19.92
CA TYR A 32 -2.23 13.60 19.04
C TYR A 32 -2.57 13.28 17.59
N TYR A 33 -2.90 12.04 17.27
CA TYR A 33 -2.99 11.59 15.90
C TYR A 33 -4.23 12.11 15.18
N VAL A 34 -5.43 11.75 15.67
CA VAL A 34 -6.69 12.18 15.05
C VAL A 34 -7.68 12.64 16.11
N PRO A 35 -7.96 13.94 16.20
CA PRO A 35 -8.99 14.45 17.08
C PRO A 35 -10.39 13.94 16.68
N LEU A 36 -11.22 13.57 17.65
CA LEU A 36 -12.58 13.08 17.44
C LEU A 36 -13.44 14.00 16.56
N ASN A 37 -13.25 15.32 16.67
CA ASN A 37 -14.01 16.29 15.86
C ASN A 37 -13.70 16.21 14.36
N LYS A 38 -12.57 15.63 13.96
CA LYS A 38 -12.28 15.32 12.54
C LYS A 38 -12.99 14.05 12.08
N MET A 39 -13.12 13.06 12.94
CA MET A 39 -13.79 11.80 12.63
C MET A 39 -15.29 11.92 12.37
N ILE A 40 -15.92 13.04 12.78
CA ILE A 40 -17.35 13.27 12.58
C ILE A 40 -17.70 14.11 11.35
N LYS A 41 -16.67 14.61 10.61
CA LYS A 41 -16.87 15.58 9.53
C LYS A 41 -17.04 14.96 8.16
N TYR A 42 -16.51 13.76 7.92
CA TYR A 42 -16.41 13.18 6.59
C TYR A 42 -17.45 12.08 6.37
N TYR A 43 -17.95 11.99 5.14
CA TYR A 43 -18.74 10.86 4.67
C TYR A 43 -17.82 9.67 4.40
N ALA A 44 -18.38 8.46 4.41
CA ALA A 44 -17.76 7.30 3.80
C ALA A 44 -18.28 7.13 2.37
N LEU A 45 -17.46 6.56 1.51
CA LEU A 45 -17.73 6.34 0.11
C LEU A 45 -17.57 4.85 -0.21
N TYR A 46 -18.52 4.27 -0.92
CA TYR A 46 -18.43 2.89 -1.38
C TYR A 46 -18.73 2.79 -2.88
N GLY A 47 -17.92 1.99 -3.56
CA GLY A 47 -17.99 1.84 -5.00
C GLY A 47 -18.75 0.57 -5.41
N ILE A 48 -19.56 0.66 -6.43
CA ILE A 48 -20.32 -0.44 -7.03
C ILE A 48 -20.00 -0.50 -8.52
N THR A 49 -19.64 -1.69 -9.00
CA THR A 49 -19.53 -1.98 -10.43
C THR A 49 -20.09 -3.37 -10.72
N PRO A 50 -20.48 -3.65 -11.98
CA PRO A 50 -20.91 -4.99 -12.37
C PRO A 50 -19.78 -6.02 -12.39
N HIS A 51 -18.53 -5.60 -12.19
CA HIS A 51 -17.34 -6.45 -12.31
C HIS A 51 -16.68 -6.78 -10.97
N HIS A 52 -17.15 -6.15 -9.87
CA HIS A 52 -16.59 -6.37 -8.54
C HIS A 52 -17.60 -7.08 -7.65
N PRO A 53 -17.14 -7.96 -6.76
CA PRO A 53 -18.02 -8.58 -5.78
C PRO A 53 -18.68 -7.52 -4.89
N LEU A 54 -19.94 -7.67 -4.56
CA LEU A 54 -20.68 -6.74 -3.74
C LEU A 54 -21.20 -7.37 -2.47
N HIS A 55 -20.61 -7.06 -1.34
CA HIS A 55 -21.21 -7.24 -0.02
C HIS A 55 -20.56 -6.27 0.97
N TYR A 56 -21.31 -5.24 1.37
CA TYR A 56 -20.90 -4.29 2.41
C TYR A 56 -21.75 -4.50 3.65
N GLN A 57 -21.09 -4.76 4.79
CA GLN A 57 -21.73 -4.81 6.08
C GLN A 57 -21.01 -3.89 7.05
N PHE A 58 -21.70 -2.83 7.50
CA PHE A 58 -21.17 -1.87 8.45
C PHE A 58 -22.00 -1.87 9.72
N ASN A 59 -21.35 -2.08 10.85
CA ASN A 59 -22.03 -2.13 12.13
C ASN A 59 -21.26 -1.39 13.21
N TYR A 60 -21.95 -0.48 13.90
CA TYR A 60 -21.43 0.27 15.07
C TYR A 60 -19.98 0.80 14.87
N SER A 61 -19.70 1.39 13.73
CA SER A 61 -18.38 1.79 13.29
C SER A 61 -18.32 3.26 12.88
N ASN A 62 -17.13 3.85 12.89
CA ASN A 62 -16.85 5.14 12.24
C ASN A 62 -16.05 4.88 10.96
N LEU A 63 -16.49 5.47 9.83
CA LEU A 63 -15.90 5.25 8.50
C LEU A 63 -15.37 6.54 7.87
N ALA A 64 -15.09 7.56 8.66
CA ALA A 64 -14.85 8.94 8.23
C ALA A 64 -13.84 9.11 7.10
N GLY A 65 -14.30 9.55 5.93
CA GLY A 65 -13.47 9.82 4.75
C GLY A 65 -12.86 8.58 4.12
N SER A 66 -13.39 7.39 4.43
CA SER A 66 -12.86 6.14 3.88
C SER A 66 -13.57 5.73 2.61
N ASN A 67 -12.82 5.14 1.69
CA ASN A 67 -13.30 4.54 0.45
C ASN A 67 -13.33 3.03 0.58
N LEU A 68 -14.44 2.41 0.18
CA LEU A 68 -14.62 0.97 0.25
C LEU A 68 -15.01 0.44 -1.14
N LEU A 69 -14.35 -0.62 -1.57
CA LEU A 69 -14.58 -1.27 -2.85
C LEU A 69 -14.55 -2.81 -2.65
N GLY A 70 -15.41 -3.54 -3.34
CA GLY A 70 -15.51 -4.98 -3.21
C GLY A 70 -16.24 -5.44 -1.96
N ARG A 71 -15.95 -6.66 -1.47
CA ARG A 71 -16.56 -7.21 -0.26
C ARG A 71 -15.83 -6.77 1.00
N CYS A 72 -16.57 -6.15 1.92
CA CYS A 72 -16.00 -5.65 3.16
C CYS A 72 -17.02 -5.68 4.30
N LYS A 73 -16.64 -6.21 5.46
CA LYS A 73 -17.42 -6.14 6.70
C LYS A 73 -16.63 -5.39 7.76
N VAL A 74 -17.23 -4.31 8.29
CA VAL A 74 -16.62 -3.47 9.33
C VAL A 74 -17.50 -3.47 10.57
N ASP A 75 -16.99 -4.03 11.65
CA ASP A 75 -17.71 -4.14 12.92
C ASP A 75 -16.93 -3.52 14.07
N ASN A 76 -17.61 -2.70 14.87
CA ASN A 76 -17.04 -2.07 16.08
C ASN A 76 -15.67 -1.39 15.83
N SER A 77 -15.48 -0.74 14.69
CA SER A 77 -14.17 -0.26 14.25
C SER A 77 -14.19 1.22 13.89
N ILE A 78 -13.01 1.81 13.83
CA ILE A 78 -12.80 3.19 13.39
C ILE A 78 -11.88 3.18 12.17
N LEU A 79 -12.39 3.63 11.04
CA LEU A 79 -11.64 3.87 9.81
C LEU A 79 -11.57 5.39 9.56
N TYR A 80 -10.38 5.95 9.51
CA TYR A 80 -10.19 7.37 9.22
C TYR A 80 -9.36 7.56 7.96
N LYS A 81 -10.04 7.98 6.88
CA LYS A 81 -9.42 8.21 5.56
C LYS A 81 -8.64 6.98 5.05
N CYS A 82 -9.26 5.79 5.17
CA CYS A 82 -8.70 4.53 4.72
C CYS A 82 -9.21 4.17 3.33
N ASP A 83 -8.42 3.40 2.59
CA ASP A 83 -8.85 2.72 1.37
C ASP A 83 -8.94 1.23 1.64
N ILE A 84 -10.15 0.68 1.48
CA ILE A 84 -10.39 -0.75 1.67
C ILE A 84 -10.73 -1.34 0.31
N ARG A 85 -9.79 -2.14 -0.23
CA ARG A 85 -9.81 -2.69 -1.57
C ARG A 85 -10.05 -4.21 -1.53
N GLY A 86 -11.30 -4.60 -1.71
CA GLY A 86 -11.73 -5.97 -1.87
C GLY A 86 -12.27 -6.29 -3.27
N ASP A 87 -11.83 -5.54 -4.26
CA ASP A 87 -12.26 -5.66 -5.66
C ASP A 87 -11.58 -6.82 -6.40
N GLU A 88 -10.49 -7.35 -5.87
CA GLU A 88 -9.80 -8.53 -6.38
C GLU A 88 -10.14 -9.83 -5.65
N LEU A 89 -11.06 -9.78 -4.69
CA LEU A 89 -11.50 -10.94 -3.93
C LEU A 89 -12.21 -11.97 -4.81
N LYS A 90 -11.92 -13.23 -4.58
CA LYS A 90 -12.54 -14.35 -5.27
C LYS A 90 -13.94 -14.63 -4.73
N SER A 91 -14.78 -15.20 -5.57
CA SER A 91 -16.14 -15.62 -5.23
C SER A 91 -16.23 -17.14 -5.12
N SER A 92 -17.21 -17.63 -4.38
CA SER A 92 -17.58 -19.05 -4.43
C SER A 92 -17.85 -19.48 -5.86
N GLY A 93 -17.22 -20.58 -6.28
CA GLY A 93 -17.24 -21.07 -7.65
C GLY A 93 -16.13 -20.56 -8.55
N ASP A 94 -15.35 -19.53 -8.13
CA ASP A 94 -14.12 -19.17 -8.82
C ASP A 94 -13.10 -20.30 -8.70
N VAL A 95 -12.28 -20.45 -9.73
CA VAL A 95 -11.25 -21.49 -9.81
C VAL A 95 -9.88 -20.84 -9.70
N LEU A 96 -9.07 -21.37 -8.80
CA LEU A 96 -7.66 -21.04 -8.71
C LEU A 96 -6.85 -22.06 -9.51
N HIS A 97 -6.01 -21.60 -10.42
CA HIS A 97 -5.12 -22.45 -11.21
C HIS A 97 -3.74 -22.50 -10.54
N TYR A 98 -3.34 -23.68 -10.07
CA TYR A 98 -2.06 -23.87 -9.40
C TYR A 98 -1.39 -25.15 -9.87
N GLU A 99 -0.17 -25.06 -10.38
CA GLU A 99 0.64 -26.20 -10.87
C GLU A 99 -0.13 -27.19 -11.76
N GLY A 100 -1.01 -26.66 -12.63
CA GLY A 100 -1.83 -27.47 -13.53
C GLY A 100 -3.05 -28.12 -12.89
N THR A 101 -3.36 -27.78 -11.64
CA THR A 101 -4.56 -28.21 -10.92
C THR A 101 -5.53 -27.06 -10.78
N ASP A 102 -6.81 -27.35 -11.00
CA ASP A 102 -7.91 -26.42 -10.81
C ASP A 102 -8.52 -26.61 -9.43
N ILE A 103 -8.45 -25.58 -8.58
CA ILE A 103 -8.96 -25.60 -7.19
C ILE A 103 -10.18 -24.68 -7.12
N PRO A 104 -11.41 -25.20 -7.03
CA PRO A 104 -12.60 -24.38 -6.86
C PRO A 104 -12.68 -23.83 -5.43
N LEU A 105 -13.11 -22.58 -5.29
CA LEU A 105 -13.39 -21.96 -4.00
C LEU A 105 -14.83 -22.26 -3.57
N ASP A 106 -15.00 -22.72 -2.33
CA ASP A 106 -16.31 -23.04 -1.75
C ASP A 106 -17.00 -21.86 -1.06
N TYR A 107 -16.29 -20.72 -0.91
CA TYR A 107 -16.79 -19.54 -0.20
C TYR A 107 -16.36 -18.22 -0.85
N ASP A 108 -17.08 -17.16 -0.50
CA ASP A 108 -16.73 -15.80 -0.90
C ASP A 108 -15.64 -15.23 0.00
N GLU A 109 -14.52 -14.84 -0.57
CA GLU A 109 -13.51 -14.05 0.16
C GLU A 109 -14.10 -12.71 0.61
N THR A 110 -13.77 -12.27 1.81
CA THR A 110 -14.27 -11.02 2.39
C THR A 110 -13.23 -10.39 3.30
N ILE A 111 -13.01 -9.09 3.19
CA ILE A 111 -12.22 -8.34 4.16
C ILE A 111 -13.06 -8.15 5.43
N LEU A 112 -12.58 -8.64 6.56
CA LEU A 112 -13.21 -8.53 7.86
C LEU A 112 -12.41 -7.58 8.75
N ILE A 113 -12.97 -6.42 9.12
CA ILE A 113 -12.34 -5.47 10.03
C ILE A 113 -13.17 -5.40 11.31
N LYS A 114 -12.59 -5.81 12.43
CA LYS A 114 -13.28 -5.91 13.72
C LYS A 114 -12.48 -5.33 14.86
N ASP A 115 -13.14 -4.56 15.73
CA ASP A 115 -12.57 -3.98 16.94
C ASP A 115 -11.19 -3.31 16.69
N SER A 116 -11.07 -2.58 15.56
CA SER A 116 -9.81 -2.05 15.06
C SER A 116 -9.88 -0.54 14.79
N PHE A 117 -8.72 0.14 14.86
CA PHE A 117 -8.60 1.55 14.57
C PHE A 117 -7.54 1.79 13.49
N LEU A 118 -7.97 2.07 12.28
CA LEU A 118 -7.11 2.27 11.12
C LEU A 118 -7.10 3.75 10.70
N ILE A 119 -5.91 4.30 10.47
CA ILE A 119 -5.71 5.72 10.15
C ILE A 119 -4.97 5.84 8.83
N LYS A 120 -5.63 6.39 7.79
CA LYS A 120 -5.03 6.56 6.45
C LYS A 120 -4.33 5.29 5.97
N THR A 121 -4.95 4.16 6.18
CA THR A 121 -4.42 2.84 5.89
C THR A 121 -5.01 2.33 4.59
N LEU A 122 -4.16 1.78 3.73
CA LEU A 122 -4.60 0.98 2.61
C LEU A 122 -4.71 -0.49 3.06
N VAL A 123 -5.86 -1.09 2.82
CA VAL A 123 -6.08 -2.53 2.92
C VAL A 123 -6.42 -3.04 1.54
N HIS A 124 -5.56 -3.85 0.97
CA HIS A 124 -5.75 -4.45 -0.36
C HIS A 124 -5.52 -5.96 -0.27
N ASN A 125 -6.55 -6.73 -0.52
CA ASN A 125 -6.50 -8.17 -0.35
C ASN A 125 -7.03 -8.90 -1.57
N CYS A 126 -6.32 -9.96 -1.94
CA CYS A 126 -6.73 -10.98 -2.89
C CYS A 126 -6.03 -12.30 -2.53
N SER A 127 -6.60 -13.47 -2.84
CA SER A 127 -5.93 -14.76 -2.61
C SER A 127 -4.72 -14.91 -3.52
N HIS A 128 -3.59 -15.16 -2.89
CA HIS A 128 -2.33 -15.43 -3.56
C HIS A 128 -1.88 -16.89 -3.45
N ASN A 129 -2.40 -17.61 -2.45
CA ASN A 129 -2.09 -19.02 -2.25
C ASN A 129 -3.36 -19.89 -2.37
N PRO A 130 -3.52 -20.61 -3.49
CA PRO A 130 -4.69 -21.47 -3.71
C PRO A 130 -4.75 -22.71 -2.80
N GLU A 131 -3.62 -23.19 -2.29
CA GLU A 131 -3.59 -24.33 -1.37
C GLU A 131 -4.09 -23.97 0.04
N ASN A 132 -3.90 -22.72 0.43
CA ASN A 132 -4.34 -22.20 1.72
C ASN A 132 -4.95 -20.82 1.52
N PRO A 133 -6.24 -20.74 1.11
CA PRO A 133 -6.93 -19.46 0.94
C PRO A 133 -6.90 -18.63 2.21
N GLU A 134 -6.47 -17.40 2.10
CA GLU A 134 -6.20 -16.55 3.25
C GLU A 134 -7.48 -15.97 3.85
N LEU A 135 -7.51 -15.90 5.17
CA LEU A 135 -8.53 -15.17 5.90
C LEU A 135 -8.10 -13.71 6.04
N PHE A 136 -8.76 -12.80 5.34
CA PHE A 136 -8.45 -11.36 5.42
C PHE A 136 -9.10 -10.72 6.64
N LEU A 137 -8.55 -11.01 7.82
CA LEU A 137 -9.04 -10.54 9.10
C LEU A 137 -8.11 -9.48 9.69
N ILE A 138 -8.67 -8.30 9.97
CA ILE A 138 -8.01 -7.24 10.73
C ILE A 138 -8.79 -7.08 12.04
N LYS A 139 -8.21 -7.55 13.17
CA LYS A 139 -8.92 -7.60 14.45
C LYS A 139 -8.06 -7.10 15.59
N ASN A 140 -8.67 -6.32 16.50
CA ASN A 140 -7.93 -5.75 17.63
C ASN A 140 -6.60 -5.10 17.20
N THR A 141 -6.60 -4.41 16.07
CA THR A 141 -5.40 -3.84 15.45
C THR A 141 -5.52 -2.33 15.37
N VAL A 142 -4.44 -1.65 15.68
CA VAL A 142 -4.28 -0.21 15.45
C VAL A 142 -3.23 0.00 14.37
N SER A 143 -3.57 0.74 13.32
CA SER A 143 -2.61 1.20 12.33
C SER A 143 -2.51 2.71 12.29
N SER A 144 -1.30 3.20 12.24
CA SER A 144 -0.97 4.61 12.07
C SER A 144 -1.09 5.02 10.60
N ALA A 145 -0.77 6.30 10.27
CA ALA A 145 -0.96 6.79 8.92
C ALA A 145 0.02 6.18 7.89
N TYR A 146 -0.51 5.97 6.67
CA TYR A 146 0.23 5.49 5.50
C TYR A 146 0.74 4.05 5.62
N VAL A 147 0.05 3.25 6.42
CA VAL A 147 0.27 1.81 6.52
C VAL A 147 -0.38 1.11 5.33
N ASN A 148 0.29 0.07 4.82
CA ASN A 148 -0.29 -0.87 3.87
C ASN A 148 -0.47 -2.24 4.52
N ILE A 149 -1.66 -2.81 4.41
CA ILE A 149 -1.98 -4.20 4.77
C ILE A 149 -2.41 -4.88 3.47
N HIS A 150 -1.57 -5.75 2.95
CA HIS A 150 -1.73 -6.33 1.62
C HIS A 150 -1.69 -7.85 1.70
N GLY A 151 -2.80 -8.51 1.33
CA GLY A 151 -2.92 -9.96 1.39
C GLY A 151 -2.60 -10.54 2.79
N SER A 152 -3.07 -9.91 3.87
CA SER A 152 -2.53 -10.18 5.21
C SER A 152 -3.61 -10.24 6.27
N TRP A 153 -3.40 -11.12 7.26
CA TRP A 153 -4.16 -11.16 8.51
C TRP A 153 -3.41 -10.42 9.62
N THR A 154 -4.09 -9.55 10.36
CA THR A 154 -3.50 -8.88 11.53
C THR A 154 -4.42 -8.97 12.74
N GLU A 155 -3.94 -9.54 13.85
CA GLU A 155 -4.68 -9.62 15.11
C GLU A 155 -3.84 -9.16 16.28
N GLY A 156 -4.39 -8.23 17.07
CA GLY A 156 -3.75 -7.73 18.29
C GLY A 156 -2.51 -6.88 18.06
N CYS A 157 -2.40 -6.21 16.91
CA CYS A 157 -1.18 -5.58 16.45
C CYS A 157 -1.21 -4.05 16.53
N PHE A 158 -0.02 -3.45 16.56
CA PHE A 158 0.19 -2.02 16.31
C PHE A 158 1.13 -1.84 15.12
N LEU A 159 0.66 -1.12 14.08
CA LEU A 159 1.42 -0.85 12.88
C LEU A 159 1.80 0.64 12.83
N ASN A 160 3.10 0.92 12.92
CA ASN A 160 3.60 2.29 12.92
C ASN A 160 3.54 2.95 11.53
N PRO A 161 3.69 4.30 11.44
CA PRO A 161 3.57 5.03 10.17
C PRO A 161 4.46 4.47 9.06
N PHE A 162 3.91 4.42 7.84
CA PHE A 162 4.57 3.94 6.63
C PHE A 162 5.03 2.47 6.69
N SER A 163 4.60 1.67 7.67
CA SER A 163 4.89 0.24 7.62
C SER A 163 4.04 -0.47 6.56
N THR A 164 4.54 -1.59 6.05
CA THR A 164 3.83 -2.45 5.11
C THR A 164 3.89 -3.89 5.60
N VAL A 165 2.72 -4.51 5.70
CA VAL A 165 2.54 -5.94 5.96
C VAL A 165 2.01 -6.54 4.68
N ASP A 166 2.79 -7.39 4.04
CA ASP A 166 2.54 -7.93 2.72
C ASP A 166 2.62 -9.45 2.78
N LEU A 167 1.55 -10.14 2.40
CA LEU A 167 1.45 -11.61 2.42
C LEU A 167 1.97 -12.21 3.75
N THR A 168 1.57 -11.59 4.87
CA THR A 168 2.10 -11.94 6.19
C THR A 168 1.00 -11.89 7.24
N SER A 169 0.80 -12.98 7.96
CA SER A 169 -0.11 -13.04 9.11
C SER A 169 0.61 -12.59 10.38
N LEU A 170 0.03 -11.62 11.09
CA LEU A 170 0.61 -11.05 12.31
C LEU A 170 -0.29 -11.26 13.53
N HIS A 171 0.27 -11.80 14.62
CA HIS A 171 -0.44 -12.06 15.85
C HIS A 171 0.29 -11.43 17.05
N GLY A 172 -0.31 -10.39 17.65
CA GLY A 172 0.25 -9.70 18.81
C GLY A 172 1.60 -9.05 18.53
N CYS A 173 1.78 -8.44 17.36
CA CYS A 173 3.02 -7.85 16.92
C CYS A 173 3.00 -6.31 16.94
N ALA A 174 4.17 -5.70 17.22
CA ALA A 174 4.39 -4.28 17.03
C ALA A 174 5.35 -4.05 15.86
N VAL A 175 4.84 -3.47 14.75
CA VAL A 175 5.63 -3.23 13.55
C VAL A 175 6.18 -1.82 13.54
N GLY A 176 7.49 -1.67 13.45
CA GLY A 176 8.19 -0.39 13.50
C GLY A 176 7.90 0.52 12.31
N THR A 177 8.15 1.81 12.49
CA THR A 177 8.00 2.84 11.46
C THR A 177 8.80 2.49 10.22
N PHE A 178 8.17 2.59 9.03
CA PHE A 178 8.82 2.32 7.76
C PHE A 178 9.44 0.91 7.67
N ALA A 179 8.84 -0.08 8.31
CA ALA A 179 9.23 -1.49 8.17
C ALA A 179 8.39 -2.17 7.08
N TYR A 180 9.02 -3.06 6.31
CA TYR A 180 8.37 -3.91 5.32
C TYR A 180 8.53 -5.38 5.69
N LEU A 181 7.42 -6.10 5.72
CA LEU A 181 7.36 -7.52 6.06
C LEU A 181 6.66 -8.31 4.97
N GLN A 182 7.32 -9.34 4.46
CA GLN A 182 6.77 -10.38 3.60
C GLN A 182 7.39 -11.72 4.04
N VAL A 183 6.86 -12.33 5.11
CA VAL A 183 7.53 -13.44 5.81
C VAL A 183 6.61 -14.61 6.17
N GLY A 184 5.38 -14.62 5.67
CA GLY A 184 4.40 -15.66 5.96
C GLY A 184 3.68 -15.43 7.29
N GLU A 185 4.23 -15.79 8.44
CA GLU A 185 3.55 -15.66 9.73
C GLU A 185 4.50 -15.24 10.84
N LEU A 186 4.05 -14.34 11.73
CA LEU A 186 4.78 -13.90 12.92
C LEU A 186 3.88 -13.83 14.15
N TRP A 187 4.39 -14.32 15.25
CA TRP A 187 3.73 -14.33 16.56
C TRP A 187 4.54 -13.55 17.59
N HIS A 188 3.90 -12.55 18.17
CA HIS A 188 4.44 -11.83 19.32
C HIS A 188 5.85 -11.28 19.10
N GLU A 189 6.05 -10.62 17.97
CA GLU A 189 7.31 -9.99 17.59
C GLU A 189 7.25 -8.47 17.65
N GLN A 190 8.36 -7.86 18.01
CA GLN A 190 8.57 -6.42 17.89
C GLN A 190 9.57 -6.15 16.75
N ILE A 191 9.05 -5.67 15.63
CA ILE A 191 9.85 -5.40 14.44
C ILE A 191 10.47 -4.01 14.56
N PRO A 192 11.79 -3.86 14.38
CA PRO A 192 12.44 -2.57 14.48
C PRO A 192 12.06 -1.62 13.33
N PRO A 193 12.12 -0.29 13.56
CA PRO A 193 11.92 0.68 12.49
C PRO A 193 12.90 0.49 11.32
N GLY A 194 12.39 0.58 10.10
CA GLY A 194 13.18 0.52 8.87
C GLY A 194 13.73 -0.87 8.53
N GLN A 195 13.20 -1.94 9.10
CA GLN A 195 13.54 -3.28 8.67
C GLN A 195 12.82 -3.63 7.37
N ILE A 196 13.55 -4.09 6.36
CA ILE A 196 13.02 -4.73 5.16
C ILE A 196 13.30 -6.23 5.30
N TRP A 197 12.24 -7.04 5.40
CA TRP A 197 12.36 -8.47 5.59
C TRP A 197 11.45 -9.22 4.62
N VAL A 198 12.06 -9.99 3.71
CA VAL A 198 11.38 -10.84 2.73
C VAL A 198 11.87 -12.26 2.87
N LYS A 199 10.95 -13.17 3.20
CA LYS A 199 11.28 -14.58 3.42
C LYS A 199 10.26 -15.46 2.74
N ALA A 200 10.71 -16.48 2.01
CA ALA A 200 9.93 -17.63 1.63
C ALA A 200 10.51 -18.85 2.35
N GLU A 201 9.66 -19.60 3.04
CA GLU A 201 10.10 -20.75 3.85
C GLU A 201 10.88 -21.74 2.99
N ASP A 202 11.98 -22.26 3.51
CA ASP A 202 12.90 -23.20 2.86
C ASP A 202 13.49 -22.76 1.51
N GLN A 203 13.23 -21.51 1.08
CA GLN A 203 13.73 -21.00 -0.19
C GLN A 203 14.76 -19.89 -0.01
N PHE A 204 14.37 -18.78 0.64
CA PHE A 204 15.26 -17.63 0.83
C PHE A 204 14.86 -16.76 2.02
N ASP A 205 15.82 -15.97 2.51
CA ASP A 205 15.62 -14.92 3.54
C ASP A 205 16.46 -13.70 3.15
N PHE A 206 15.81 -12.57 2.90
CA PHE A 206 16.41 -11.27 2.60
C PHE A 206 16.14 -10.32 3.74
N LYS A 207 17.16 -9.73 4.35
CA LYS A 207 17.05 -8.73 5.42
C LYS A 207 17.91 -7.51 5.17
N TYR A 208 17.34 -6.35 5.42
CA TYR A 208 18.07 -5.09 5.48
C TYR A 208 17.50 -4.21 6.60
N ASN A 209 18.38 -3.53 7.35
CA ASN A 209 17.99 -2.64 8.42
C ASN A 209 18.57 -1.24 8.20
N TYR A 210 17.70 -0.23 8.19
CA TYR A 210 18.14 1.16 8.14
C TYR A 210 18.85 1.56 9.45
N PRO A 211 19.98 2.31 9.36
CA PRO A 211 20.52 2.97 10.54
C PRO A 211 19.49 3.97 11.12
N VAL A 212 19.19 3.87 12.40
CA VAL A 212 18.14 4.68 13.07
C VAL A 212 18.35 6.19 12.85
N LYS A 213 19.59 6.69 12.94
CA LYS A 213 19.92 8.10 12.70
C LYS A 213 19.56 8.57 11.29
N VAL A 214 19.67 7.70 10.32
CA VAL A 214 19.34 7.98 8.91
C VAL A 214 17.84 8.04 8.74
N LEU A 215 17.14 7.03 9.22
CA LEU A 215 15.68 6.94 9.09
C LEU A 215 14.96 8.12 9.73
N LYS A 216 15.41 8.62 10.89
CA LYS A 216 14.83 9.77 11.58
C LYS A 216 14.76 11.06 10.75
N LYS A 217 15.59 11.21 9.71
CA LYS A 217 15.49 12.36 8.78
C LYS A 217 14.27 12.27 7.87
N TYR A 218 13.87 11.06 7.53
CA TYR A 218 12.76 10.80 6.62
C TYR A 218 11.46 10.64 7.37
N ILE A 219 11.48 9.93 8.48
CA ILE A 219 10.33 9.73 9.37
C ILE A 219 10.81 9.54 10.81
N ASP A 220 10.33 10.37 11.71
CA ASP A 220 10.57 10.27 13.15
C ASP A 220 9.21 10.24 13.89
N PHE A 221 8.95 9.16 14.61
CA PHE A 221 7.69 8.92 15.31
C PHE A 221 7.93 8.38 16.70
N HIS A 222 7.42 9.08 17.67
CA HIS A 222 7.52 8.74 19.09
C HIS A 222 6.18 8.98 19.80
N PRO A 223 5.96 8.38 21.00
CA PRO A 223 4.83 8.72 21.85
C PRO A 223 4.72 10.21 22.10
N ASP A 224 3.52 10.68 22.38
CA ASP A 224 3.18 12.06 22.78
C ASP A 224 3.51 13.18 21.77
N ARG A 225 3.89 12.85 20.54
CA ARG A 225 4.08 13.85 19.48
C ARG A 225 3.61 13.36 18.11
N ARG A 226 3.36 14.30 17.21
CA ARG A 226 3.04 13.98 15.81
C ARG A 226 4.30 13.50 15.09
N PRO A 227 4.15 12.62 14.08
CA PRO A 227 5.26 12.24 13.24
C PRO A 227 5.84 13.47 12.51
N THR A 228 7.15 13.48 12.32
CA THR A 228 7.90 14.53 11.61
C THR A 228 8.87 13.91 10.61
N GLY A 229 9.48 14.73 9.75
CA GLY A 229 10.49 14.31 8.77
C GLY A 229 10.05 14.53 7.33
N ILE A 230 10.98 14.28 6.40
CA ILE A 230 10.83 14.59 4.97
C ILE A 230 9.53 14.02 4.38
N PHE A 231 9.14 12.80 4.78
CA PHE A 231 7.91 12.18 4.27
C PHE A 231 6.66 12.93 4.73
N ILE A 232 6.63 13.37 5.97
CA ILE A 232 5.50 14.13 6.50
C ILE A 232 5.41 15.50 5.84
N ASP A 233 6.52 16.23 5.74
CA ASP A 233 6.57 17.54 5.11
C ASP A 233 6.15 17.46 3.63
N PHE A 234 6.60 16.45 2.92
CA PHE A 234 6.22 16.17 1.54
C PHE A 234 4.70 15.95 1.37
N LEU A 235 4.08 15.20 2.27
CA LEU A 235 2.64 14.92 2.22
C LEU A 235 1.79 16.11 2.70
N GLU A 236 2.21 16.78 3.75
CA GLU A 236 1.48 17.96 4.27
C GLU A 236 1.48 19.13 3.27
N SER A 237 2.56 19.31 2.47
CA SER A 237 2.61 20.34 1.42
C SER A 237 1.61 20.13 0.28
N ARG A 238 1.05 18.92 0.12
CA ARG A 238 0.07 18.57 -0.93
C ARG A 238 -1.32 18.24 -0.38
N LYS A 239 -1.52 18.41 0.90
CA LYS A 239 -2.76 18.04 1.60
C LYS A 239 -3.99 18.78 1.09
N GLU A 240 -3.84 20.04 0.71
CA GLU A 240 -4.95 20.86 0.22
C GLU A 240 -5.46 20.36 -1.13
N ASP A 241 -4.59 19.83 -1.98
CA ASP A 241 -4.97 19.25 -3.27
C ASP A 241 -5.93 18.05 -3.15
N PHE A 242 -5.93 17.37 -2.00
CA PHE A 242 -6.82 16.26 -1.71
C PHE A 242 -8.12 16.67 -0.98
N GLN A 243 -8.35 17.94 -0.70
CA GLN A 243 -9.51 18.36 0.10
C GLN A 243 -10.82 17.94 -0.55
N ASP A 244 -10.93 18.13 -1.86
CA ASP A 244 -12.15 17.87 -2.60
C ASP A 244 -12.45 16.38 -2.76
N VAL A 245 -11.42 15.55 -2.95
CA VAL A 245 -11.61 14.09 -3.12
C VAL A 245 -12.11 13.36 -1.86
N PHE A 246 -12.03 13.99 -0.68
CA PHE A 246 -12.62 13.45 0.55
C PHE A 246 -14.04 13.98 0.85
N ASN A 247 -14.53 14.91 0.05
CA ASN A 247 -15.85 15.54 0.27
C ASN A 247 -16.83 15.24 -0.86
N VAL A 248 -16.36 15.20 -2.11
CA VAL A 248 -17.21 15.03 -3.31
C VAL A 248 -16.47 14.20 -4.34
N VAL A 249 -17.21 13.37 -5.06
CA VAL A 249 -16.68 12.68 -6.26
C VAL A 249 -16.62 13.67 -7.41
N HIS A 250 -15.43 14.03 -7.85
CA HIS A 250 -15.24 14.89 -9.02
C HIS A 250 -14.93 14.07 -10.26
N PHE A 251 -15.74 14.26 -11.31
CA PHE A 251 -15.53 13.62 -12.62
C PHE A 251 -14.84 14.52 -13.63
N SER A 252 -14.22 15.62 -13.21
CA SER A 252 -13.47 16.46 -14.13
C SER A 252 -12.07 15.88 -14.38
N ASN A 253 -11.84 15.45 -15.62
CA ASN A 253 -10.50 15.03 -16.05
C ASN A 253 -9.74 16.24 -16.57
N PRO A 254 -8.72 16.76 -15.88
CA PRO A 254 -7.94 17.91 -16.33
C PRO A 254 -7.02 17.56 -17.51
N VAL A 255 -6.92 16.29 -17.87
CA VAL A 255 -6.06 15.75 -18.93
C VAL A 255 -6.82 14.73 -19.78
N ALA A 256 -6.37 14.50 -21.02
CA ALA A 256 -6.93 13.46 -21.87
C ALA A 256 -6.56 12.07 -21.33
N VAL A 257 -7.56 11.19 -21.20
CA VAL A 257 -7.41 9.79 -20.76
C VAL A 257 -7.79 8.88 -21.91
N PRO A 258 -6.88 8.02 -22.41
CA PRO A 258 -7.20 7.04 -23.47
C PRO A 258 -8.31 6.08 -23.05
N LYS A 259 -9.06 5.53 -24.03
CA LYS A 259 -10.15 4.58 -23.77
C LYS A 259 -9.69 3.28 -23.08
N SER A 260 -8.44 2.90 -23.25
CA SER A 260 -7.83 1.71 -22.65
C SER A 260 -7.23 1.97 -21.27
N ALA A 261 -7.20 3.23 -20.81
CA ALA A 261 -6.63 3.65 -19.53
C ALA A 261 -7.72 3.97 -18.50
N SER A 262 -7.38 3.93 -17.24
CA SER A 262 -8.25 4.32 -16.11
C SER A 262 -7.63 5.42 -15.28
N LEU A 263 -8.46 6.39 -14.91
CA LEU A 263 -8.14 7.43 -13.94
C LEU A 263 -9.21 7.41 -12.85
N SER A 264 -8.81 7.08 -11.64
CA SER A 264 -9.71 7.12 -10.49
C SER A 264 -10.22 8.55 -10.25
N PRO A 265 -11.53 8.74 -10.01
CA PRO A 265 -12.10 10.04 -9.63
C PRO A 265 -11.60 10.56 -8.28
N TYR A 266 -10.91 9.72 -7.50
CA TYR A 266 -10.26 10.09 -6.24
C TYR A 266 -8.76 10.33 -6.37
N ALA A 267 -8.19 10.26 -7.58
CA ALA A 267 -6.83 10.66 -7.84
C ALA A 267 -6.74 12.17 -8.07
N VAL A 268 -5.61 12.75 -7.74
CA VAL A 268 -5.26 14.13 -8.09
C VAL A 268 -4.32 14.10 -9.29
N VAL A 269 -4.79 14.62 -10.43
CA VAL A 269 -3.97 14.74 -11.64
C VAL A 269 -3.87 16.20 -12.03
N LYS A 270 -2.66 16.73 -12.05
CA LYS A 270 -2.41 18.14 -12.40
C LYS A 270 -2.23 18.31 -13.92
N PRO A 271 -2.50 19.51 -14.47
CA PRO A 271 -2.22 19.84 -15.87
C PRO A 271 -0.78 19.52 -16.29
N LYS A 272 -0.54 19.38 -17.61
CA LYS A 272 0.74 18.96 -18.22
C LYS A 272 1.10 17.49 -18.03
N THR A 273 0.29 16.69 -17.33
CA THR A 273 0.43 15.24 -17.28
C THR A 273 -0.02 14.61 -18.60
N ARG A 274 0.70 13.59 -19.07
CA ARG A 274 0.36 12.81 -20.27
C ARG A 274 0.16 11.35 -19.88
N ILE A 275 -0.96 10.79 -20.30
CA ILE A 275 -1.37 9.40 -19.99
C ILE A 275 -1.44 8.64 -21.32
N ALA A 276 -0.68 7.54 -21.43
CA ALA A 276 -0.72 6.65 -22.60
C ALA A 276 -1.77 5.53 -22.41
N ASP A 277 -1.89 4.66 -23.42
CA ASP A 277 -2.78 3.50 -23.40
C ASP A 277 -2.44 2.54 -22.24
N ASN A 278 -3.46 1.86 -21.72
CA ASN A 278 -3.36 0.83 -20.68
C ASN A 278 -2.79 1.31 -19.35
N VAL A 279 -2.75 2.62 -19.13
CA VAL A 279 -2.31 3.19 -17.85
C VAL A 279 -3.40 3.03 -16.81
N LEU A 280 -3.01 2.60 -15.60
CA LEU A 280 -3.86 2.61 -14.41
C LEU A 280 -3.40 3.73 -13.47
N ILE A 281 -4.32 4.64 -13.11
CA ILE A 281 -4.14 5.61 -12.03
C ILE A 281 -5.20 5.32 -10.97
N ALA A 282 -4.75 4.76 -9.85
CA ALA A 282 -5.59 4.29 -8.78
C ALA A 282 -6.00 5.39 -7.79
N GLN A 283 -6.79 5.03 -6.76
CA GLN A 283 -7.31 5.94 -5.75
C GLN A 283 -6.19 6.66 -5.00
N HIS A 284 -6.41 7.95 -4.74
CA HIS A 284 -5.49 8.81 -4.00
C HIS A 284 -4.05 8.88 -4.58
N ALA A 285 -3.85 8.41 -5.82
CA ALA A 285 -2.62 8.70 -6.55
C ALA A 285 -2.53 10.20 -6.85
N TYR A 286 -1.31 10.75 -6.81
CA TYR A 286 -1.02 12.15 -7.12
C TYR A 286 -0.04 12.22 -8.30
N ILE A 287 -0.49 12.79 -9.41
CA ILE A 287 0.30 12.88 -10.63
C ILE A 287 0.43 14.34 -11.05
N GLU A 288 1.64 14.84 -11.19
CA GLU A 288 1.94 16.23 -11.54
C GLU A 288 3.02 16.29 -12.62
N SER A 289 2.77 17.07 -13.70
CA SER A 289 3.75 17.38 -14.76
C SER A 289 4.53 16.16 -15.27
N SER A 290 3.89 15.00 -15.34
CA SER A 290 4.55 13.72 -15.59
C SER A 290 4.07 13.04 -16.86
N VAL A 291 4.87 12.10 -17.39
CA VAL A 291 4.53 11.28 -18.54
C VAL A 291 4.45 9.81 -18.11
N LEU A 292 3.25 9.23 -18.20
CA LEU A 292 3.02 7.82 -17.97
C LEU A 292 2.92 7.09 -19.31
N GLY A 293 3.93 6.27 -19.62
CA GLY A 293 4.00 5.45 -20.83
C GLY A 293 3.04 4.28 -20.80
N LYS A 294 2.90 3.60 -21.94
CA LYS A 294 1.93 2.50 -22.11
C LYS A 294 2.09 1.44 -21.00
N GLY A 295 0.97 1.04 -20.40
CA GLY A 295 0.92 0.01 -19.35
C GLY A 295 1.55 0.42 -18.01
N ALA A 296 1.88 1.70 -17.81
CA ALA A 296 2.37 2.15 -16.51
C ALA A 296 1.26 2.13 -15.46
N ASN A 297 1.60 1.65 -14.25
CA ASN A 297 0.73 1.56 -13.09
C ASN A 297 1.13 2.59 -12.03
N ALA A 298 0.23 3.50 -11.73
CA ALA A 298 0.27 4.40 -10.59
C ALA A 298 -0.73 3.88 -9.54
N GLN A 299 -0.25 3.02 -8.62
CA GLN A 299 -1.10 2.40 -7.62
C GLN A 299 -1.51 3.38 -6.52
N GLU A 300 -2.35 2.93 -5.60
CA GLU A 300 -2.95 3.76 -4.56
C GLU A 300 -1.91 4.52 -3.75
N HIS A 301 -2.24 5.79 -3.44
CA HIS A 301 -1.41 6.67 -2.62
C HIS A 301 0.01 6.92 -3.17
N CYS A 302 0.32 6.54 -4.42
CA CYS A 302 1.60 6.88 -5.03
C CYS A 302 1.65 8.36 -5.46
N TYR A 303 2.84 8.91 -5.55
CA TYR A 303 3.10 10.27 -6.03
C TYR A 303 4.09 10.20 -7.20
N ILE A 304 3.74 10.78 -8.33
CA ILE A 304 4.60 10.85 -9.52
C ILE A 304 4.65 12.32 -9.97
N ILE A 305 5.79 12.97 -9.75
CA ILE A 305 5.96 14.42 -9.93
C ILE A 305 7.16 14.66 -10.82
N ASP A 306 7.00 15.52 -11.85
CA ASP A 306 8.03 15.89 -12.82
C ASP A 306 8.82 14.69 -13.37
N SER A 307 8.12 13.54 -13.53
CA SER A 307 8.76 12.26 -13.82
C SER A 307 8.29 11.66 -15.13
N LYS A 308 9.12 10.77 -15.70
CA LYS A 308 8.82 10.08 -16.95
C LYS A 308 8.95 8.56 -16.78
N LEU A 309 7.84 7.86 -16.93
CA LEU A 309 7.74 6.41 -16.97
C LEU A 309 7.62 5.97 -18.42
N LYS A 310 8.56 5.15 -18.93
CA LYS A 310 8.57 4.80 -20.34
C LYS A 310 7.50 3.78 -20.72
N GLY A 311 7.24 2.78 -19.88
CA GLY A 311 6.17 1.82 -20.06
C GLY A 311 6.29 0.56 -19.20
N ASN A 312 5.18 -0.11 -18.97
CA ASN A 312 5.06 -1.30 -18.14
C ASN A 312 5.77 -1.15 -16.78
N ASN A 313 5.66 0.04 -16.19
CA ASN A 313 6.24 0.34 -14.89
C ASN A 313 5.21 0.10 -13.80
N VAL A 314 5.62 -0.44 -12.67
CA VAL A 314 4.81 -0.53 -11.47
C VAL A 314 5.33 0.47 -10.45
N THR A 315 4.53 1.47 -10.11
CA THR A 315 4.75 2.35 -8.96
C THR A 315 3.79 1.89 -7.86
N ALA A 316 4.30 1.04 -6.96
CA ALA A 316 3.50 0.38 -5.95
C ALA A 316 2.94 1.34 -4.90
N HIS A 317 1.99 0.84 -4.08
CA HIS A 317 1.25 1.63 -3.11
C HIS A 317 2.14 2.52 -2.23
N GLY A 318 1.81 3.80 -2.20
CA GLY A 318 2.52 4.78 -1.38
C GLY A 318 3.91 5.18 -1.89
N ALA A 319 4.40 4.65 -3.00
CA ALA A 319 5.70 5.03 -3.57
C ALA A 319 5.70 6.47 -4.09
N LYS A 320 6.83 7.15 -4.01
CA LYS A 320 7.00 8.55 -4.39
C LYS A 320 8.14 8.69 -5.39
N LEU A 321 7.83 9.21 -6.57
CA LEU A 321 8.77 9.51 -7.65
C LEU A 321 8.79 11.03 -7.88
N ILE A 322 9.95 11.67 -7.76
CA ILE A 322 10.14 13.10 -7.95
C ILE A 322 11.37 13.31 -8.84
N ASP A 323 11.22 13.95 -10.00
CA ASP A 323 12.31 14.18 -10.96
C ASP A 323 13.04 12.87 -11.37
N VAL A 324 12.27 11.83 -11.74
CA VAL A 324 12.81 10.50 -12.04
C VAL A 324 12.46 10.07 -13.47
N VAL A 325 13.41 9.46 -14.15
CA VAL A 325 13.15 8.72 -15.39
C VAL A 325 13.23 7.24 -15.13
N LEU A 326 12.10 6.53 -15.29
CA LEU A 326 12.05 5.07 -15.30
C LEU A 326 12.09 4.56 -16.74
N GLU A 327 13.04 3.69 -17.06
CA GLU A 327 13.03 2.92 -18.32
C GLU A 327 11.87 1.91 -18.31
N ASN A 328 11.76 1.02 -19.32
CA ASN A 328 10.67 0.05 -19.37
C ASN A 328 10.80 -1.02 -18.25
N ASN A 329 9.67 -1.59 -17.87
CA ASN A 329 9.60 -2.75 -16.97
C ASN A 329 10.28 -2.53 -15.59
N VAL A 330 10.25 -1.30 -15.08
CA VAL A 330 10.78 -0.99 -13.73
C VAL A 330 9.70 -1.21 -12.68
N PHE A 331 10.04 -1.92 -11.62
CA PHE A 331 9.22 -2.04 -10.42
C PHE A 331 9.74 -1.14 -9.31
N VAL A 332 8.88 -0.29 -8.77
CA VAL A 332 9.18 0.53 -7.59
C VAL A 332 8.27 0.07 -6.45
N GLY A 333 8.86 -0.56 -5.45
CA GLY A 333 8.14 -1.20 -4.34
C GLY A 333 7.44 -0.23 -3.39
N PHE A 334 6.61 -0.79 -2.52
CA PHE A 334 5.77 -0.09 -1.54
C PHE A 334 6.53 1.00 -0.79
N ASN A 335 5.89 2.14 -0.57
CA ASN A 335 6.40 3.26 0.22
C ASN A 335 7.81 3.77 -0.16
N SER A 336 8.41 3.29 -1.25
CA SER A 336 9.71 3.76 -1.71
C SER A 336 9.69 5.27 -2.01
N PHE A 337 10.81 5.94 -1.79
CA PHE A 337 10.98 7.36 -2.02
C PHE A 337 12.17 7.59 -2.96
N LEU A 338 11.89 7.96 -4.21
CA LEU A 338 12.87 8.23 -5.24
C LEU A 338 12.82 9.71 -5.61
N ARG A 339 13.87 10.45 -5.29
CA ARG A 339 13.98 11.88 -5.58
C ARG A 339 15.29 12.20 -6.29
N GLY A 340 15.18 12.55 -7.57
CA GLY A 340 16.19 13.31 -8.29
C GLY A 340 15.95 14.82 -8.13
N THR A 341 16.74 15.59 -8.83
CA THR A 341 16.56 17.04 -9.03
C THR A 341 17.06 17.41 -10.40
N PHE A 342 16.75 18.61 -10.89
CA PHE A 342 17.32 19.12 -12.15
C PHE A 342 18.87 19.08 -12.16
N GLU A 343 19.47 19.39 -11.01
CA GLU A 343 20.95 19.36 -10.85
C GLU A 343 21.48 17.93 -10.72
N PHE A 344 20.72 17.06 -10.06
CA PHE A 344 21.11 15.65 -9.79
C PHE A 344 20.03 14.69 -10.32
N PRO A 345 19.91 14.51 -11.66
CA PRO A 345 18.90 13.66 -12.24
C PRO A 345 19.09 12.19 -11.85
N LEU A 346 17.95 11.52 -11.64
CA LEU A 346 17.88 10.08 -11.39
C LEU A 346 17.27 9.36 -12.58
N ARG A 347 18.03 8.41 -13.14
CA ARG A 347 17.54 7.48 -14.17
C ARG A 347 17.63 6.05 -13.66
N VAL A 348 16.54 5.30 -13.82
CA VAL A 348 16.46 3.88 -13.42
C VAL A 348 16.37 3.04 -14.68
N GLY A 349 17.33 2.14 -14.84
CA GLY A 349 17.49 1.28 -16.03
C GLY A 349 16.36 0.28 -16.19
N GLU A 350 16.25 -0.29 -17.38
CA GLU A 350 15.22 -1.27 -17.74
C GLU A 350 15.27 -2.52 -16.84
N GLY A 351 14.11 -3.02 -16.43
CA GLY A 351 13.99 -4.24 -15.63
C GLY A 351 14.59 -4.15 -14.23
N VAL A 352 14.84 -2.94 -13.72
CA VAL A 352 15.29 -2.74 -12.33
C VAL A 352 14.15 -3.03 -11.37
N ILE A 353 14.48 -3.73 -10.29
CA ILE A 353 13.61 -3.97 -9.14
C ILE A 353 14.09 -3.08 -8.00
N VAL A 354 13.30 -2.05 -7.67
CA VAL A 354 13.50 -1.25 -6.48
C VAL A 354 12.71 -1.91 -5.34
N MET A 355 13.42 -2.45 -4.35
CA MET A 355 12.79 -3.12 -3.20
C MET A 355 11.83 -2.19 -2.48
N PRO A 356 10.76 -2.72 -1.88
CA PRO A 356 9.91 -1.94 -1.00
C PRO A 356 10.71 -1.14 0.02
N HIS A 357 10.19 0.04 0.38
CA HIS A 357 10.81 0.91 1.39
C HIS A 357 12.25 1.36 1.08
N THR A 358 12.61 1.43 -0.19
CA THR A 358 13.89 1.96 -0.64
C THR A 358 13.86 3.49 -0.67
N ILE A 359 14.93 4.14 -0.23
CA ILE A 359 15.10 5.59 -0.27
C ILE A 359 16.24 5.92 -1.24
N ILE A 360 15.91 6.58 -2.35
CA ILE A 360 16.88 7.15 -3.27
C ILE A 360 16.68 8.67 -3.24
N ASP A 361 17.62 9.40 -2.63
CA ASP A 361 17.51 10.85 -2.40
C ASP A 361 18.80 11.54 -2.87
N MET A 362 18.81 11.94 -4.15
CA MET A 362 20.02 12.23 -4.89
C MET A 362 20.74 13.49 -4.42
N GLN A 363 22.06 13.36 -4.26
CA GLN A 363 23.03 14.42 -4.01
C GLN A 363 24.12 14.48 -5.10
N ALA A 364 24.01 13.62 -6.11
CA ALA A 364 24.80 13.58 -7.33
C ALA A 364 24.00 12.83 -8.39
N SER A 365 24.22 13.10 -9.67
CA SER A 365 23.52 12.41 -10.77
C SER A 365 23.75 10.90 -10.72
N LEU A 366 22.70 10.11 -10.97
CA LEU A 366 22.76 8.66 -10.94
C LEU A 366 22.00 8.04 -12.10
N THR A 367 22.60 7.04 -12.71
CA THR A 367 21.90 6.05 -13.55
C THR A 367 22.09 4.68 -12.91
N ILE A 368 21.00 4.06 -12.49
CA ILE A 368 20.98 2.67 -12.02
C ILE A 368 21.05 1.78 -13.26
N PRO A 369 22.00 0.84 -13.36
CA PRO A 369 22.13 -0.05 -14.51
C PRO A 369 20.90 -0.94 -14.69
N PRO A 370 20.57 -1.38 -15.93
CA PRO A 370 19.48 -2.32 -16.17
C PRO A 370 19.62 -3.62 -15.41
N GLY A 371 18.48 -4.27 -15.08
CA GLY A 371 18.47 -5.60 -14.48
C GLY A 371 19.11 -5.68 -13.10
N HIS A 372 19.04 -4.63 -12.30
CA HIS A 372 19.54 -4.61 -10.91
C HIS A 372 18.41 -4.70 -9.90
N LEU A 373 18.71 -5.33 -8.77
CA LEU A 373 17.98 -5.16 -7.51
C LEU A 373 18.63 -4.03 -6.72
N VAL A 374 17.82 -3.11 -6.18
CA VAL A 374 18.30 -2.00 -5.33
C VAL A 374 17.48 -1.88 -4.06
N TRP A 375 18.13 -1.51 -2.94
CA TRP A 375 17.50 -1.38 -1.61
C TRP A 375 18.20 -0.33 -0.76
N GLY A 376 17.60 0.03 0.35
CA GLY A 376 18.22 0.88 1.37
C GLY A 376 18.32 2.35 0.97
N LEU A 377 19.36 3.06 1.44
CA LEU A 377 19.57 4.48 1.18
C LEU A 377 20.66 4.72 0.13
N ILE A 378 20.26 5.32 -0.99
CA ILE A 378 21.16 5.69 -2.10
C ILE A 378 21.08 7.20 -2.30
N ARG A 379 22.21 7.91 -2.25
CA ARG A 379 22.33 9.36 -2.45
C ARG A 379 23.33 9.76 -3.54
N LYS A 380 24.26 8.89 -3.84
CA LYS A 380 25.34 9.10 -4.82
C LYS A 380 25.72 7.77 -5.48
N PRO A 381 26.39 7.78 -6.63
CA PRO A 381 26.75 6.54 -7.37
C PRO A 381 27.52 5.52 -6.56
N GLN A 382 28.36 5.96 -5.62
CA GLN A 382 29.17 5.06 -4.78
C GLN A 382 28.32 4.17 -3.87
N ASP A 383 27.13 4.64 -3.48
CA ASP A 383 26.23 3.91 -2.58
C ASP A 383 25.67 2.64 -3.25
N LEU A 384 25.66 2.56 -4.60
CA LEU A 384 25.25 1.36 -5.32
C LEU A 384 26.09 0.12 -4.96
N LYS A 385 27.34 0.30 -4.56
CA LYS A 385 28.20 -0.83 -4.17
C LYS A 385 27.68 -1.60 -2.95
N GLU A 386 26.97 -0.91 -2.07
CA GLU A 386 26.42 -1.48 -0.83
C GLU A 386 24.91 -1.70 -0.89
N HIS A 387 24.24 -1.16 -1.92
CA HIS A 387 22.78 -1.12 -2.03
C HIS A 387 22.25 -1.62 -3.37
N SER A 388 23.06 -2.34 -4.14
CA SER A 388 22.58 -2.95 -5.38
C SER A 388 23.34 -4.25 -5.72
N ILE A 389 22.68 -5.07 -6.53
CA ILE A 389 23.25 -6.28 -7.13
C ILE A 389 22.59 -6.53 -8.48
N ALA A 390 23.34 -7.01 -9.49
CA ALA A 390 22.74 -7.48 -10.72
C ALA A 390 21.85 -8.71 -10.45
N LEU A 391 20.63 -8.74 -11.01
CA LEU A 391 19.70 -9.86 -10.82
C LEU A 391 20.29 -11.18 -11.29
N GLU A 392 21.12 -11.16 -12.33
CA GLU A 392 21.85 -12.34 -12.83
C GLU A 392 22.86 -12.88 -11.81
N ASP A 393 23.52 -12.00 -11.05
CA ASP A 393 24.50 -12.42 -10.04
C ASP A 393 23.80 -12.88 -8.77
N LEU A 394 22.71 -12.22 -8.37
CA LEU A 394 21.87 -12.71 -7.27
C LEU A 394 21.31 -14.11 -7.58
N ALA A 395 20.86 -14.36 -8.81
CA ALA A 395 20.32 -15.67 -9.21
C ALA A 395 21.33 -16.82 -9.12
N LYS A 396 22.64 -16.53 -9.09
CA LYS A 396 23.71 -17.55 -8.92
C LYS A 396 23.94 -17.94 -7.46
N VAL A 397 23.43 -17.13 -6.51
CA VAL A 397 23.61 -17.38 -5.06
C VAL A 397 22.80 -18.60 -4.64
N LYS A 398 23.44 -19.51 -3.89
CA LYS A 398 22.82 -20.77 -3.42
C LYS A 398 22.82 -20.93 -1.90
N ASP A 399 23.51 -20.07 -1.18
CA ASP A 399 23.61 -20.17 0.28
C ASP A 399 23.54 -18.77 0.90
N LYS A 400 24.64 -18.08 1.06
CA LYS A 400 24.72 -16.79 1.75
C LYS A 400 25.38 -15.72 0.88
N LEU A 401 24.86 -14.51 0.99
CA LEU A 401 25.41 -13.31 0.39
C LEU A 401 25.20 -12.12 1.32
N ASN A 402 26.26 -11.34 1.55
CA ASN A 402 26.16 -10.05 2.23
C ASN A 402 26.63 -8.94 1.30
N VAL A 403 25.83 -7.88 1.17
CA VAL A 403 26.17 -6.67 0.41
C VAL A 403 25.88 -5.45 1.28
N GLY A 404 26.94 -4.77 1.76
CA GLY A 404 26.79 -3.75 2.79
C GLY A 404 26.13 -4.32 4.06
N ALA A 405 25.03 -3.70 4.47
CA ALA A 405 24.22 -4.16 5.62
C ALA A 405 23.08 -5.11 5.23
N MET A 406 22.96 -5.50 3.98
CA MET A 406 21.98 -6.47 3.52
C MET A 406 22.52 -7.89 3.73
N GLU A 407 21.68 -8.73 4.30
CA GLU A 407 21.90 -10.15 4.49
C GLU A 407 20.94 -10.93 3.62
N PHE A 408 21.46 -11.87 2.85
CA PHE A 408 20.68 -12.81 2.06
C PHE A 408 21.13 -14.24 2.39
N ALA A 409 20.15 -15.13 2.54
CA ALA A 409 20.40 -16.57 2.69
C ALA A 409 19.44 -17.36 1.79
N GLY A 410 19.94 -18.46 1.22
CA GLY A 410 19.16 -19.39 0.41
C GLY A 410 19.34 -19.24 -1.08
N ASN A 411 18.27 -19.51 -1.84
CA ASN A 411 18.29 -19.62 -3.30
C ASN A 411 17.98 -18.28 -3.97
N GLY A 412 19.01 -17.61 -4.50
CA GLY A 412 18.85 -16.35 -5.20
C GLY A 412 18.01 -16.43 -6.47
N LYS A 413 18.04 -17.58 -7.18
CA LYS A 413 17.19 -17.77 -8.37
C LYS A 413 15.72 -17.80 -7.97
N ALA A 414 15.34 -18.50 -6.90
CA ALA A 414 13.97 -18.53 -6.40
C ALA A 414 13.48 -17.13 -6.03
N PHE A 415 14.33 -16.32 -5.37
CA PHE A 415 14.01 -14.93 -5.06
C PHE A 415 13.72 -14.09 -6.33
N VAL A 416 14.62 -14.15 -7.32
CA VAL A 416 14.49 -13.38 -8.56
C VAL A 416 13.25 -13.80 -9.33
N ASP A 417 13.00 -15.10 -9.45
CA ASP A 417 11.85 -15.65 -10.17
C ASP A 417 10.54 -15.27 -9.48
N ALA A 418 10.46 -15.33 -8.15
CA ALA A 418 9.27 -14.92 -7.39
C ALA A 418 8.93 -13.45 -7.62
N PHE A 419 9.94 -12.54 -7.58
CA PHE A 419 9.70 -11.13 -7.88
C PHE A 419 9.28 -10.88 -9.32
N ARG A 420 9.90 -11.51 -10.30
CA ARG A 420 9.52 -11.39 -11.72
C ARG A 420 8.10 -11.86 -11.96
N HIS A 421 7.76 -13.04 -11.45
CA HIS A 421 6.40 -13.59 -11.55
C HIS A 421 5.36 -12.64 -10.96
N ARG A 422 5.63 -12.11 -9.78
CA ARG A 422 4.73 -11.14 -9.12
C ARG A 422 4.57 -9.86 -9.92
N ILE A 423 5.65 -9.30 -10.48
CA ILE A 423 5.60 -8.09 -11.31
C ILE A 423 4.76 -8.33 -12.57
N ASP A 424 4.99 -9.45 -13.26
CA ASP A 424 4.22 -9.81 -14.45
C ASP A 424 2.73 -10.00 -14.12
N HIS A 425 2.42 -10.66 -13.00
CA HIS A 425 1.05 -10.82 -12.51
C HIS A 425 0.39 -9.46 -12.22
N ILE A 426 1.08 -8.54 -11.55
CA ILE A 426 0.57 -7.18 -11.30
C ILE A 426 0.28 -6.44 -12.61
N LEU A 427 1.19 -6.50 -13.58
CA LEU A 427 1.02 -5.85 -14.88
C LEU A 427 -0.16 -6.42 -15.66
N ASP A 428 -0.33 -7.74 -15.68
CA ASP A 428 -1.45 -8.41 -16.35
C ASP A 428 -2.78 -8.09 -15.66
N ALA A 429 -2.88 -8.26 -14.34
CA ALA A 429 -4.07 -7.95 -13.55
C ALA A 429 -4.50 -6.49 -13.72
N ASN A 430 -3.54 -5.58 -13.83
CA ASN A 430 -3.81 -4.16 -14.06
C ASN A 430 -4.10 -3.81 -15.53
N GLY A 431 -3.99 -4.77 -16.46
CA GLY A 431 -4.33 -4.59 -17.88
C GLY A 431 -3.26 -3.89 -18.70
N ALA A 432 -1.99 -3.90 -18.24
CA ALA A 432 -0.86 -3.34 -18.98
C ALA A 432 -0.68 -4.01 -20.36
N TYR A 433 -0.99 -5.30 -20.44
CA TYR A 433 -0.86 -6.11 -21.66
C TYR A 433 -2.11 -6.16 -22.55
N TYR A 434 -3.13 -5.35 -22.26
CA TYR A 434 -4.34 -5.29 -23.08
C TYR A 434 -4.04 -4.93 -24.52
N ASP A 435 -4.46 -5.79 -25.46
CA ASP A 435 -4.22 -5.67 -26.90
C ASP A 435 -5.41 -5.10 -27.70
N GLY A 436 -6.46 -4.68 -27.00
CA GLY A 436 -7.72 -4.24 -27.60
C GLY A 436 -8.83 -5.32 -27.58
N LYS A 437 -8.49 -6.58 -27.30
CA LYS A 437 -9.43 -7.72 -27.24
C LYS A 437 -9.23 -8.59 -26.00
N LYS A 438 -7.97 -8.97 -25.72
CA LYS A 438 -7.59 -9.88 -24.63
C LYS A 438 -6.84 -9.15 -23.54
N ASN A 439 -6.63 -9.80 -22.41
CA ASN A 439 -5.87 -9.33 -21.25
C ASN A 439 -6.42 -8.02 -20.67
N ARG A 440 -7.76 -7.96 -20.50
CA ARG A 440 -8.42 -6.86 -19.79
C ARG A 440 -8.13 -6.96 -18.30
N GLY A 441 -7.57 -5.92 -17.73
CA GLY A 441 -7.36 -5.78 -16.30
C GLY A 441 -8.09 -4.58 -15.71
N HIS A 442 -7.63 -4.13 -14.54
CA HIS A 442 -8.25 -3.01 -13.82
C HIS A 442 -8.33 -1.73 -14.64
N ALA A 443 -7.31 -1.38 -15.43
CA ALA A 443 -7.34 -0.19 -16.28
C ALA A 443 -8.54 -0.15 -17.25
N GLN A 444 -9.08 -1.30 -17.66
CA GLN A 444 -10.23 -1.39 -18.56
C GLN A 444 -11.55 -1.69 -17.83
N ARG A 445 -11.52 -2.22 -16.60
CA ARG A 445 -12.72 -2.65 -15.85
C ARG A 445 -13.20 -1.61 -14.85
N THR A 446 -12.32 -0.77 -14.32
CA THR A 446 -12.65 0.19 -13.25
C THR A 446 -13.17 1.56 -13.76
N GLN A 447 -13.35 1.72 -15.06
CA GLN A 447 -13.72 3.00 -15.67
C GLN A 447 -15.15 3.49 -15.32
N HIS A 448 -16.02 2.63 -14.82
CA HIS A 448 -17.44 2.90 -14.59
C HIS A 448 -17.89 2.51 -13.17
N ILE A 449 -17.13 2.95 -12.16
CA ILE A 449 -17.52 2.72 -10.76
C ILE A 449 -18.58 3.77 -10.37
N ALA A 450 -19.74 3.32 -9.91
CA ALA A 450 -20.72 4.16 -9.26
C ALA A 450 -20.40 4.29 -7.77
N TYR A 451 -20.11 5.50 -7.31
CA TYR A 451 -19.85 5.76 -5.90
C TYR A 451 -21.09 6.27 -5.18
N ASN A 452 -21.30 5.73 -3.98
CA ASN A 452 -22.36 6.14 -3.07
C ASN A 452 -21.76 6.63 -1.77
N ILE A 453 -22.50 7.47 -1.05
CA ILE A 453 -22.02 8.08 0.20
C ILE A 453 -22.88 7.66 1.38
N ILE A 454 -22.23 7.49 2.54
CA ILE A 454 -22.88 7.24 3.82
C ILE A 454 -22.48 8.36 4.78
N GLN A 455 -23.47 8.90 5.49
CA GLN A 455 -23.27 9.93 6.50
C GLN A 455 -23.15 9.32 7.89
N PRO A 456 -22.32 9.88 8.78
CA PRO A 456 -22.37 9.55 10.20
C PRO A 456 -23.64 10.13 10.84
N HIS A 457 -24.05 9.59 11.98
CA HIS A 457 -25.09 10.19 12.79
C HIS A 457 -24.69 11.63 13.20
N PRO A 458 -25.48 12.65 12.84
CA PRO A 458 -25.07 14.05 13.04
C PRO A 458 -25.22 14.50 14.50
N LEU A 459 -26.13 13.90 15.28
CA LEU A 459 -26.51 14.33 16.62
C LEU A 459 -26.61 13.17 17.60
N GLY A 460 -26.83 13.50 18.87
CA GLY A 460 -27.09 12.54 19.94
C GLY A 460 -25.89 11.75 20.43
N VAL A 461 -26.17 10.66 21.14
CA VAL A 461 -25.13 9.78 21.74
C VAL A 461 -24.31 9.02 20.69
N LYS A 462 -24.93 8.73 19.54
CA LYS A 462 -24.32 8.05 18.38
C LYS A 462 -23.58 9.00 17.43
N LYS A 463 -23.51 10.30 17.70
CA LYS A 463 -22.82 11.27 16.84
C LYS A 463 -21.44 10.78 16.41
N GLY A 464 -21.20 10.70 15.10
CA GLY A 464 -19.96 10.21 14.49
C GLY A 464 -19.89 8.69 14.27
N VAL A 465 -20.86 7.93 14.76
CA VAL A 465 -21.02 6.51 14.40
C VAL A 465 -21.86 6.42 13.13
N TYR A 466 -21.49 5.54 12.21
CA TYR A 466 -22.24 5.34 10.97
C TYR A 466 -23.45 4.43 11.20
N PRO A 467 -24.53 4.57 10.44
CA PRO A 467 -25.66 3.66 10.52
C PRO A 467 -25.25 2.21 10.28
N THR A 468 -25.99 1.27 10.86
CA THR A 468 -25.86 -0.14 10.50
C THR A 468 -26.44 -0.34 9.10
N ILE A 469 -25.65 -0.88 8.18
CA ILE A 469 -25.98 -1.10 6.78
C ILE A 469 -25.53 -2.49 6.36
N ASP A 470 -26.39 -3.20 5.62
CA ASP A 470 -26.08 -4.45 4.93
C ASP A 470 -26.55 -4.32 3.48
N ILE A 471 -25.58 -4.32 2.55
CA ILE A 471 -25.83 -4.23 1.10
C ILE A 471 -25.28 -5.50 0.46
N ARG A 472 -26.15 -6.22 -0.23
CA ARG A 472 -25.81 -7.46 -0.95
C ARG A 472 -26.26 -7.37 -2.39
N SER A 473 -25.59 -8.07 -3.29
CA SER A 473 -26.02 -8.29 -4.68
C SER A 473 -27.16 -9.30 -4.76
#